data_256ea48e4780f0dacdc1af1de6dba548
#
_entry.id   256ea48e4780f0dacdc1af1de6dba548
#
_cell.length_a   1.000
_cell.length_b   1.000
_cell.length_c   1.000
_cell.angle_alpha   90.00
_cell.angle_beta   90.00
_cell.angle_gamma   90.00
#
_symmetry.space_group_name_H-M   'P 1'
#
loop_
_entity.id
_entity.type
_entity.pdbx_description
1 polymer ?
#
loop_
_entity_poly.entity_id
_entity_poly.type
_entity_poly.pdbx_seq_one_letter_code
_entity_poly.pdbx_strand_id
1 'polypeptide(L)'
;MEKRLSRTDLIFALGFLFFLIVAIAAFFSGVKVGTDRTEALYAKPAGAQASKAAESPKAYSQQDLVSFYHNVFQPHREWMAEWSAARTRWQTDDTVDRASSLKELAKLAASKYNESKVTTVSSLTPGLMNAQNNYLKSLKLYESSFGQLAAQANEGSAAEALARVSKNAYFTEAVRLGLLAQSQYYDSMLKWGSTVNLSLPDNYELPNVLANAEWSKLPLLVKNTVSAQYMFLNRAEYDYLPQDLTARIDQFINSGQAAKMKQKTIRSIVDMLNSTDAIRSGDYLSLKSRYYAKELVPLLPFFSSDT
;
A
#
# COMPACT_ATOMS: atom_id res chain seq x y z
N MET A 1 -35.99 -4.62 -45.63
CA MET A 1 -34.87 -4.31 -46.54
C MET A 1 -33.59 -4.79 -45.89
N GLU A 2 -33.16 -5.98 -46.24
CA GLU A 2 -31.86 -6.51 -45.82
C GLU A 2 -30.78 -5.86 -46.68
N LYS A 3 -29.93 -5.03 -46.03
CA LYS A 3 -28.72 -4.51 -46.67
C LYS A 3 -27.72 -5.68 -46.82
N ARG A 4 -27.57 -6.18 -48.05
CA ARG A 4 -26.48 -7.08 -48.41
C ARG A 4 -25.15 -6.35 -48.23
N LEU A 5 -24.30 -6.79 -47.33
CA LEU A 5 -22.93 -6.30 -47.15
C LEU A 5 -22.20 -6.38 -48.51
N SER A 6 -21.54 -5.28 -48.88
CA SER A 6 -20.72 -5.26 -50.08
C SER A 6 -19.49 -6.16 -49.88
N ARG A 7 -18.93 -6.69 -50.99
CA ARG A 7 -17.70 -7.52 -50.93
C ARG A 7 -16.54 -6.76 -50.24
N THR A 8 -16.52 -5.45 -50.37
CA THR A 8 -15.53 -4.59 -49.74
C THR A 8 -15.69 -4.53 -48.22
N ASP A 9 -16.93 -4.43 -47.72
CA ASP A 9 -17.19 -4.42 -46.25
C ASP A 9 -16.82 -5.74 -45.59
N LEU A 10 -17.01 -6.83 -46.34
CA LEU A 10 -16.64 -8.18 -45.85
C LEU A 10 -15.12 -8.33 -45.76
N ILE A 11 -14.36 -7.81 -46.76
CA ILE A 11 -12.90 -7.85 -46.76
C ILE A 11 -12.35 -6.99 -45.59
N PHE A 12 -12.93 -5.79 -45.35
CA PHE A 12 -12.55 -4.95 -44.21
C PHE A 12 -12.84 -5.62 -42.86
N ALA A 13 -14.01 -6.25 -42.69
CA ALA A 13 -14.37 -6.95 -41.48
C ALA A 13 -13.43 -8.15 -41.22
N LEU A 14 -13.07 -8.90 -42.26
CA LEU A 14 -12.14 -10.03 -42.17
C LEU A 14 -10.71 -9.57 -41.85
N GLY A 15 -10.27 -8.48 -42.45
CA GLY A 15 -9.00 -7.83 -42.17
C GLY A 15 -8.91 -7.34 -40.73
N PHE A 16 -9.95 -6.68 -40.24
CA PHE A 16 -10.02 -6.22 -38.85
C PHE A 16 -9.96 -7.39 -37.86
N LEU A 17 -10.73 -8.46 -38.11
CA LEU A 17 -10.71 -9.66 -37.27
C LEU A 17 -9.32 -10.32 -37.25
N PHE A 18 -8.66 -10.38 -38.41
CA PHE A 18 -7.30 -10.91 -38.50
C PHE A 18 -6.30 -10.08 -37.66
N PHE A 19 -6.32 -8.75 -37.76
CA PHE A 19 -5.47 -7.87 -36.95
C PHE A 19 -5.76 -7.98 -35.47
N LEU A 20 -7.02 -8.18 -35.07
CA LEU A 20 -7.40 -8.38 -33.67
C LEU A 20 -6.78 -9.67 -33.11
N ILE A 21 -6.84 -10.77 -33.88
CA ILE A 21 -6.23 -12.06 -33.50
C ILE A 21 -4.70 -11.92 -33.39
N VAL A 22 -4.06 -11.22 -34.33
CA VAL A 22 -2.61 -10.99 -34.30
C VAL A 22 -2.22 -10.14 -33.09
N ALA A 23 -3.00 -9.10 -32.75
CA ALA A 23 -2.74 -8.26 -31.58
C ALA A 23 -2.86 -9.04 -30.27
N ILE A 24 -3.86 -9.91 -30.15
CA ILE A 24 -4.02 -10.79 -29.00
C ILE A 24 -2.85 -11.79 -28.89
N ALA A 25 -2.46 -12.42 -29.99
CA ALA A 25 -1.33 -13.34 -30.02
C ALA A 25 0.00 -12.64 -29.67
N ALA A 26 0.23 -11.42 -30.17
CA ALA A 26 1.40 -10.61 -29.85
C ALA A 26 1.42 -10.21 -28.36
N PHE A 27 0.26 -9.86 -27.79
CA PHE A 27 0.14 -9.54 -26.37
C PHE A 27 0.54 -10.73 -25.47
N PHE A 28 -0.03 -11.91 -25.72
CA PHE A 28 0.32 -13.11 -24.95
C PHE A 28 1.78 -13.55 -25.15
N SER A 29 2.32 -13.37 -26.35
CA SER A 29 3.74 -13.63 -26.62
C SER A 29 4.65 -12.64 -25.88
N GLY A 30 4.28 -11.37 -25.82
CA GLY A 30 4.98 -10.33 -25.06
C GLY A 30 4.99 -10.56 -23.56
N VAL A 31 3.85 -10.97 -23.00
CA VAL A 31 3.73 -11.37 -21.59
C VAL A 31 4.64 -12.57 -21.29
N LYS A 32 4.64 -13.60 -22.15
CA LYS A 32 5.47 -14.78 -21.96
C LYS A 32 6.99 -14.45 -22.03
N VAL A 33 7.40 -13.64 -22.99
CA VAL A 33 8.81 -13.18 -23.10
C VAL A 33 9.20 -12.29 -21.93
N GLY A 34 8.26 -11.49 -21.39
CA GLY A 34 8.47 -10.67 -20.20
C GLY A 34 8.71 -11.51 -18.94
N THR A 35 7.90 -12.54 -18.73
CA THR A 35 8.06 -13.48 -17.60
C THR A 35 9.36 -14.27 -17.70
N ASP A 36 9.67 -14.82 -18.90
CA ASP A 36 10.90 -15.60 -19.11
C ASP A 36 12.18 -14.77 -18.92
N ARG A 37 12.17 -13.48 -19.29
CA ARG A 37 13.30 -12.57 -19.05
C ARG A 37 13.45 -12.21 -17.56
N THR A 38 12.36 -12.05 -16.84
CA THR A 38 12.40 -11.76 -15.40
C THR A 38 12.93 -12.97 -14.63
N GLU A 39 12.49 -14.19 -14.98
CA GLU A 39 13.02 -15.42 -14.39
C GLU A 39 14.52 -15.61 -14.69
N ALA A 40 14.97 -15.28 -15.90
CA ALA A 40 16.40 -15.40 -16.28
C ALA A 40 17.32 -14.42 -15.52
N LEU A 41 16.81 -13.24 -15.12
CA LEU A 41 17.57 -12.27 -14.33
C LEU A 41 17.74 -12.68 -12.86
N TYR A 42 16.87 -13.56 -12.35
CA TYR A 42 16.90 -14.06 -10.98
C TYR A 42 17.35 -15.51 -10.82
N ALA A 43 17.62 -16.22 -11.92
CA ALA A 43 18.19 -17.57 -11.90
C ALA A 43 19.68 -17.50 -11.55
N LYS A 44 20.05 -17.92 -10.35
CA LYS A 44 21.43 -18.28 -10.01
C LYS A 44 21.91 -19.41 -10.93
N PRO A 45 23.18 -19.47 -11.32
CA PRO A 45 23.70 -20.61 -12.06
C PRO A 45 23.65 -21.87 -11.16
N ALA A 46 22.71 -22.74 -11.46
CA ALA A 46 22.57 -24.02 -10.78
C ALA A 46 23.18 -25.12 -11.65
N GLY A 47 24.23 -25.74 -11.16
CA GLY A 47 24.51 -27.13 -11.51
C GLY A 47 23.57 -28.04 -10.75
N ALA A 48 22.93 -28.93 -11.46
CA ALA A 48 22.31 -30.21 -11.12
C ALA A 48 20.81 -30.31 -11.48
N GLN A 49 20.58 -31.28 -12.36
CA GLN A 49 19.27 -31.81 -12.75
C GLN A 49 18.43 -32.19 -11.52
N ALA A 50 17.23 -31.64 -11.43
CA ALA A 50 16.16 -32.21 -10.62
C ALA A 50 14.83 -32.08 -11.39
N SER A 51 14.12 -33.19 -11.47
CA SER A 51 12.83 -33.43 -12.09
C SER A 51 11.80 -32.34 -11.81
N LYS A 52 11.01 -31.97 -12.85
CA LYS A 52 9.78 -31.18 -12.72
C LYS A 52 8.75 -31.91 -11.80
N ALA A 53 8.91 -31.71 -10.51
CA ALA A 53 7.79 -31.82 -9.60
C ALA A 53 7.04 -30.48 -9.70
N ALA A 54 5.74 -30.50 -9.92
CA ALA A 54 4.89 -29.31 -9.82
C ALA A 54 5.14 -28.69 -8.43
N GLU A 55 5.84 -27.55 -8.38
CA GLU A 55 6.04 -26.83 -7.11
C GLU A 55 4.67 -26.48 -6.56
N SER A 56 4.37 -26.96 -5.36
CA SER A 56 3.20 -26.51 -4.62
C SER A 56 3.23 -24.97 -4.55
N PRO A 57 2.10 -24.27 -4.75
CA PRO A 57 2.07 -22.82 -4.72
C PRO A 57 2.64 -22.34 -3.41
N LYS A 58 3.76 -21.59 -3.48
CA LYS A 58 4.40 -21.00 -2.29
C LYS A 58 3.47 -19.93 -1.72
N ALA A 59 3.15 -20.04 -0.44
CA ALA A 59 2.44 -18.99 0.26
C ALA A 59 3.25 -17.68 0.22
N TYR A 60 2.56 -16.54 0.09
CA TYR A 60 3.16 -15.20 0.01
C TYR A 60 4.12 -15.04 -1.19
N SER A 61 3.66 -15.34 -2.39
CA SER A 61 4.42 -15.08 -3.61
C SER A 61 4.48 -13.58 -3.94
N GLN A 62 5.45 -13.18 -4.78
CA GLN A 62 5.51 -11.82 -5.33
C GLN A 62 4.18 -11.44 -6.03
N GLN A 63 3.56 -12.38 -6.72
CA GLN A 63 2.29 -12.17 -7.43
C GLN A 63 1.14 -11.89 -6.45
N ASP A 64 1.09 -12.57 -5.30
CA ASP A 64 0.09 -12.31 -4.26
C ASP A 64 0.20 -10.88 -3.74
N LEU A 65 1.44 -10.40 -3.49
CA LEU A 65 1.70 -9.04 -3.02
C LEU A 65 1.31 -7.98 -4.05
N VAL A 66 1.63 -8.20 -5.34
CA VAL A 66 1.28 -7.28 -6.44
C VAL A 66 -0.23 -7.25 -6.67
N SER A 67 -0.88 -8.41 -6.70
CA SER A 67 -2.34 -8.50 -6.83
C SER A 67 -3.04 -7.80 -5.67
N PHE A 68 -2.58 -8.01 -4.44
CA PHE A 68 -3.11 -7.34 -3.26
C PHE A 68 -2.91 -5.82 -3.33
N TYR A 69 -1.73 -5.38 -3.79
CA TYR A 69 -1.45 -3.95 -3.98
C TYR A 69 -2.50 -3.28 -4.86
N HIS A 70 -2.69 -3.78 -6.09
CA HIS A 70 -3.56 -3.12 -7.06
C HIS A 70 -5.05 -3.21 -6.69
N ASN A 71 -5.48 -4.34 -6.13
CA ASN A 71 -6.91 -4.60 -5.95
C ASN A 71 -7.45 -4.27 -4.55
N VAL A 72 -6.57 -4.10 -3.55
CA VAL A 72 -6.99 -3.88 -2.16
C VAL A 72 -6.31 -2.67 -1.53
N PHE A 73 -4.97 -2.61 -1.58
CA PHE A 73 -4.20 -1.56 -0.94
C PHE A 73 -4.36 -0.22 -1.65
N GLN A 74 -4.18 -0.19 -2.97
CA GLN A 74 -4.28 1.04 -3.79
C GLN A 74 -5.67 1.68 -3.71
N PRO A 75 -6.80 0.97 -3.88
CA PRO A 75 -8.13 1.57 -3.71
C PRO A 75 -8.34 2.25 -2.36
N HIS A 76 -7.86 1.66 -1.27
CA HIS A 76 -7.92 2.29 0.05
C HIS A 76 -7.03 3.54 0.12
N ARG A 77 -5.82 3.51 -0.45
CA ARG A 77 -4.91 4.66 -0.50
C ARG A 77 -5.48 5.82 -1.34
N GLU A 78 -6.13 5.53 -2.45
CA GLU A 78 -6.82 6.54 -3.26
C GLU A 78 -7.91 7.25 -2.46
N TRP A 79 -8.71 6.49 -1.70
CA TRP A 79 -9.70 7.09 -0.81
C TRP A 79 -9.04 7.98 0.27
N MET A 80 -7.95 7.52 0.89
CA MET A 80 -7.20 8.31 1.88
C MET A 80 -6.65 9.61 1.29
N ALA A 81 -6.16 9.58 0.05
CA ALA A 81 -5.66 10.76 -0.63
C ALA A 81 -6.76 11.80 -0.88
N GLU A 82 -7.96 11.37 -1.28
CA GLU A 82 -9.10 12.26 -1.47
C GLU A 82 -9.58 12.87 -0.14
N TRP A 83 -9.59 12.09 0.93
CA TRP A 83 -9.87 12.62 2.27
C TRP A 83 -8.83 13.65 2.71
N SER A 84 -7.54 13.38 2.52
CA SER A 84 -6.47 14.33 2.84
C SER A 84 -6.61 15.63 2.04
N ALA A 85 -6.89 15.52 0.74
CA ALA A 85 -7.14 16.67 -0.11
C ALA A 85 -8.38 17.48 0.34
N ALA A 86 -9.45 16.80 0.75
CA ALA A 86 -10.64 17.47 1.28
C ALA A 86 -10.35 18.23 2.57
N ARG A 87 -9.62 17.63 3.52
CA ARG A 87 -9.17 18.31 4.75
C ARG A 87 -8.38 19.57 4.47
N THR A 88 -7.45 19.50 3.53
CA THR A 88 -6.64 20.66 3.12
C THR A 88 -7.51 21.75 2.52
N ARG A 89 -8.44 21.41 1.62
CA ARG A 89 -9.40 22.39 1.05
C ARG A 89 -10.25 23.06 2.12
N TRP A 90 -10.74 22.32 3.11
CA TRP A 90 -11.55 22.89 4.19
C TRP A 90 -10.78 23.88 5.05
N GLN A 91 -9.46 23.68 5.22
CA GLN A 91 -8.59 24.55 6.01
C GLN A 91 -8.17 25.83 5.26
N THR A 92 -8.20 25.80 3.93
CA THR A 92 -7.70 26.89 3.09
C THR A 92 -8.79 27.68 2.37
N ASP A 93 -10.04 27.18 2.34
CA ASP A 93 -11.16 27.78 1.64
C ASP A 93 -12.46 27.62 2.46
N ASP A 94 -12.90 28.71 3.06
CA ASP A 94 -14.12 28.75 3.89
C ASP A 94 -15.43 28.62 3.07
N THR A 95 -15.37 28.72 1.73
CA THR A 95 -16.53 28.63 0.85
C THR A 95 -16.91 27.19 0.48
N VAL A 96 -16.07 26.20 0.85
CA VAL A 96 -16.28 24.80 0.52
C VAL A 96 -17.55 24.25 1.20
N ASP A 97 -18.43 23.64 0.40
CA ASP A 97 -19.54 22.84 0.91
C ASP A 97 -19.03 21.51 1.48
N ARG A 98 -18.76 21.53 2.79
CA ARG A 98 -18.26 20.37 3.54
C ARG A 98 -19.27 19.23 3.60
N ALA A 99 -20.56 19.55 3.58
CA ALA A 99 -21.63 18.54 3.57
C ALA A 99 -21.64 17.76 2.25
N SER A 100 -21.51 18.43 1.11
CA SER A 100 -21.36 17.79 -0.18
C SER A 100 -20.07 16.96 -0.26
N SER A 101 -18.97 17.52 0.22
CA SER A 101 -17.66 16.85 0.27
C SER A 101 -17.71 15.53 1.05
N LEU A 102 -18.36 15.50 2.25
CA LEU A 102 -18.51 14.24 3.00
C LEU A 102 -19.42 13.23 2.30
N LYS A 103 -20.49 13.68 1.64
CA LYS A 103 -21.35 12.77 0.86
C LYS A 103 -20.61 12.12 -0.30
N GLU A 104 -19.77 12.88 -0.99
CA GLU A 104 -18.92 12.37 -2.10
C GLU A 104 -17.89 11.38 -1.58
N LEU A 105 -17.20 11.68 -0.48
CA LEU A 105 -16.25 10.78 0.16
C LEU A 105 -16.90 9.50 0.70
N ALA A 106 -18.13 9.58 1.21
CA ALA A 106 -18.89 8.39 1.60
C ALA A 106 -19.21 7.50 0.39
N LYS A 107 -19.63 8.10 -0.74
CA LYS A 107 -19.86 7.37 -1.99
C LYS A 107 -18.58 6.75 -2.54
N LEU A 108 -17.48 7.49 -2.47
CA LEU A 108 -16.17 6.99 -2.89
C LEU A 108 -15.73 5.80 -2.03
N ALA A 109 -15.91 5.86 -0.71
CA ALA A 109 -15.62 4.74 0.20
C ALA A 109 -16.45 3.49 -0.18
N ALA A 110 -17.74 3.65 -0.48
CA ALA A 110 -18.59 2.56 -0.96
C ALA A 110 -18.11 1.99 -2.31
N SER A 111 -17.68 2.85 -3.24
CA SER A 111 -17.12 2.44 -4.54
C SER A 111 -15.85 1.62 -4.36
N LYS A 112 -14.89 2.12 -3.55
CA LYS A 112 -13.62 1.44 -3.26
C LYS A 112 -13.81 0.13 -2.49
N TYR A 113 -14.82 0.06 -1.61
CA TYR A 113 -15.23 -1.19 -0.99
C TYR A 113 -15.67 -2.23 -2.03
N ASN A 114 -16.54 -1.84 -2.96
CA ASN A 114 -17.05 -2.76 -3.98
C ASN A 114 -15.94 -3.21 -4.96
N GLU A 115 -15.03 -2.31 -5.31
CA GLU A 115 -13.82 -2.62 -6.12
C GLU A 115 -12.94 -3.66 -5.42
N SER A 116 -12.60 -3.45 -4.15
CA SER A 116 -11.70 -4.35 -3.40
C SER A 116 -12.34 -5.67 -2.97
N LYS A 117 -13.68 -5.72 -2.84
CA LYS A 117 -14.42 -6.91 -2.37
C LYS A 117 -14.40 -8.07 -3.38
N VAL A 118 -14.35 -7.77 -4.69
CA VAL A 118 -14.42 -8.80 -5.73
C VAL A 118 -13.12 -9.58 -5.87
N THR A 119 -12.03 -9.11 -5.29
CA THR A 119 -10.73 -9.76 -5.35
C THR A 119 -10.68 -10.96 -4.43
N THR A 120 -10.37 -12.12 -4.99
CA THR A 120 -10.12 -13.34 -4.20
C THR A 120 -8.66 -13.38 -3.77
N VAL A 121 -8.43 -13.26 -2.46
CA VAL A 121 -7.11 -13.47 -1.85
C VAL A 121 -6.95 -14.95 -1.50
N SER A 122 -5.78 -15.52 -1.78
CA SER A 122 -5.49 -16.93 -1.54
C SER A 122 -5.63 -17.32 -0.08
N SER A 123 -6.27 -18.46 0.20
CA SER A 123 -6.35 -19.05 1.55
C SER A 123 -4.98 -19.45 2.11
N LEU A 124 -3.97 -19.59 1.25
CA LEU A 124 -2.58 -19.86 1.66
C LEU A 124 -1.89 -18.62 2.24
N THR A 125 -2.50 -17.43 2.12
CA THR A 125 -1.97 -16.16 2.62
C THR A 125 -2.91 -15.53 3.65
N PRO A 126 -3.08 -16.12 4.85
CA PRO A 126 -4.04 -15.64 5.85
C PRO A 126 -3.77 -14.19 6.31
N GLY A 127 -2.51 -13.73 6.29
CA GLY A 127 -2.16 -12.34 6.57
C GLY A 127 -2.79 -11.36 5.59
N LEU A 128 -2.73 -11.65 4.28
CA LEU A 128 -3.36 -10.84 3.23
C LEU A 128 -4.90 -10.90 3.30
N MET A 129 -5.47 -12.08 3.60
CA MET A 129 -6.92 -12.20 3.81
C MET A 129 -7.42 -11.34 4.97
N ASN A 130 -6.70 -11.35 6.09
CA ASN A 130 -7.02 -10.51 7.25
C ASN A 130 -6.87 -9.03 6.92
N ALA A 131 -5.82 -8.66 6.19
CA ALA A 131 -5.60 -7.29 5.71
C ALA A 131 -6.75 -6.83 4.81
N GLN A 132 -7.18 -7.64 3.82
CA GLN A 132 -8.33 -7.33 2.97
C GLN A 132 -9.59 -7.10 3.80
N ASN A 133 -9.92 -8.03 4.72
CA ASN A 133 -11.09 -7.91 5.57
C ASN A 133 -11.07 -6.62 6.40
N ASN A 134 -9.92 -6.22 6.92
CA ASN A 134 -9.78 -5.00 7.70
C ASN A 134 -9.86 -3.74 6.83
N TYR A 135 -9.29 -3.71 5.62
CA TYR A 135 -9.48 -2.60 4.67
C TYR A 135 -10.94 -2.46 4.24
N LEU A 136 -11.63 -3.56 3.94
CA LEU A 136 -13.05 -3.53 3.61
C LEU A 136 -13.90 -2.99 4.76
N LYS A 137 -13.67 -3.43 5.99
CA LYS A 137 -14.33 -2.90 7.18
C LYS A 137 -14.03 -1.42 7.39
N SER A 138 -12.78 -0.99 7.20
CA SER A 138 -12.36 0.40 7.28
C SER A 138 -13.15 1.28 6.30
N LEU A 139 -13.25 0.89 5.02
CA LEU A 139 -14.01 1.62 4.01
C LEU A 139 -15.51 1.71 4.36
N LYS A 140 -16.13 0.64 4.88
CA LYS A 140 -17.53 0.66 5.34
C LYS A 140 -17.74 1.59 6.52
N LEU A 141 -16.81 1.68 7.43
CA LEU A 141 -16.89 2.58 8.57
C LEU A 141 -16.69 4.05 8.15
N TYR A 142 -15.82 4.33 7.19
CA TYR A 142 -15.70 5.67 6.59
C TYR A 142 -16.98 6.08 5.87
N GLU A 143 -17.58 5.20 5.06
CA GLU A 143 -18.90 5.44 4.44
C GLU A 143 -19.94 5.82 5.48
N SER A 144 -20.06 5.04 6.56
CA SER A 144 -21.03 5.27 7.64
C SER A 144 -20.76 6.57 8.40
N SER A 145 -19.49 6.82 8.77
CA SER A 145 -19.08 8.03 9.49
C SER A 145 -19.41 9.29 8.70
N PHE A 146 -19.00 9.34 7.44
CA PHE A 146 -19.17 10.52 6.60
C PHE A 146 -20.64 10.76 6.21
N GLY A 147 -21.38 9.68 5.96
CA GLY A 147 -22.82 9.77 5.74
C GLY A 147 -23.57 10.39 6.92
N GLN A 148 -23.20 10.01 8.16
CA GLN A 148 -23.81 10.57 9.38
C GLN A 148 -23.41 12.03 9.62
N LEU A 149 -22.13 12.37 9.40
CA LEU A 149 -21.60 13.70 9.69
C LEU A 149 -21.96 14.75 8.65
N ALA A 150 -22.36 14.34 7.44
CA ALA A 150 -22.67 15.25 6.34
C ALA A 150 -23.74 16.28 6.68
N ALA A 151 -24.77 15.91 7.45
CA ALA A 151 -25.86 16.82 7.81
C ALA A 151 -25.40 18.05 8.62
N GLN A 152 -24.34 17.90 9.42
CA GLN A 152 -23.81 18.92 10.32
C GLN A 152 -22.46 19.50 9.86
N ALA A 153 -21.95 19.09 8.70
CA ALA A 153 -20.60 19.44 8.28
C ALA A 153 -20.41 20.93 8.00
N ASN A 154 -21.44 21.61 7.57
CA ASN A 154 -21.41 23.06 7.31
C ASN A 154 -21.66 23.92 8.57
N GLU A 155 -22.00 23.32 9.71
CA GLU A 155 -22.16 24.03 10.97
C GLU A 155 -20.80 24.41 11.54
N GLY A 156 -20.62 25.70 11.90
CA GLY A 156 -19.39 26.22 12.49
C GLY A 156 -18.20 26.26 11.52
N SER A 157 -17.02 26.38 12.10
CA SER A 157 -15.76 26.46 11.38
C SER A 157 -15.29 25.12 10.81
N ALA A 158 -14.34 25.15 9.86
CA ALA A 158 -13.66 23.96 9.35
C ALA A 158 -12.98 23.16 10.50
N ALA A 159 -12.35 23.85 11.44
CA ALA A 159 -11.69 23.22 12.59
C ALA A 159 -12.69 22.43 13.47
N GLU A 160 -13.87 23.00 13.71
CA GLU A 160 -14.93 22.32 14.46
C GLU A 160 -15.50 21.11 13.70
N ALA A 161 -15.68 21.24 12.37
CA ALA A 161 -16.10 20.12 11.53
C ALA A 161 -15.07 18.97 11.57
N LEU A 162 -13.76 19.25 11.41
CA LEU A 162 -12.68 18.27 11.54
C LEU A 162 -12.62 17.66 12.95
N ALA A 163 -12.84 18.45 13.99
CA ALA A 163 -12.91 17.95 15.37
C ALA A 163 -14.10 16.98 15.57
N ARG A 164 -15.23 17.22 14.92
CA ARG A 164 -16.39 16.28 14.94
C ARG A 164 -16.02 14.99 14.22
N VAL A 165 -15.35 15.05 13.06
CA VAL A 165 -14.88 13.87 12.32
C VAL A 165 -13.93 13.05 13.19
N SER A 166 -12.91 13.67 13.78
CA SER A 166 -11.89 12.96 14.60
C SER A 166 -12.47 12.33 15.88
N LYS A 167 -13.60 12.84 16.40
CA LYS A 167 -14.30 12.28 17.58
C LYS A 167 -15.35 11.22 17.21
N ASN A 168 -15.68 11.04 15.95
CA ASN A 168 -16.67 10.06 15.53
C ASN A 168 -16.11 8.63 15.71
N ALA A 169 -16.87 7.77 16.41
CA ALA A 169 -16.44 6.41 16.73
C ALA A 169 -16.22 5.53 15.49
N TYR A 170 -17.05 5.69 14.45
CA TYR A 170 -16.86 4.97 13.19
C TYR A 170 -15.58 5.41 12.48
N PHE A 171 -15.28 6.72 12.50
CA PHE A 171 -14.07 7.25 11.91
C PHE A 171 -12.80 6.74 12.62
N THR A 172 -12.77 6.83 13.94
CA THR A 172 -11.61 6.33 14.71
C THR A 172 -11.37 4.84 14.55
N GLU A 173 -12.45 4.05 14.47
CA GLU A 173 -12.32 2.62 14.23
C GLU A 173 -11.93 2.32 12.77
N ALA A 174 -12.40 3.12 11.80
CA ALA A 174 -11.96 3.02 10.41
C ALA A 174 -10.46 3.25 10.26
N VAL A 175 -9.92 4.31 10.89
CA VAL A 175 -8.47 4.58 10.94
C VAL A 175 -7.72 3.40 11.56
N ARG A 176 -8.18 2.90 12.71
CA ARG A 176 -7.55 1.77 13.38
C ARG A 176 -7.49 0.52 12.49
N LEU A 177 -8.58 0.18 11.81
CA LEU A 177 -8.63 -1.00 10.94
C LEU A 177 -7.79 -0.83 9.67
N GLY A 178 -7.76 0.37 9.09
CA GLY A 178 -6.89 0.68 7.95
C GLY A 178 -5.40 0.51 8.30
N LEU A 179 -4.97 1.03 9.47
CA LEU A 179 -3.60 0.88 9.95
C LEU A 179 -3.26 -0.57 10.32
N LEU A 180 -4.21 -1.33 10.90
CA LEU A 180 -4.04 -2.75 11.16
C LEU A 180 -3.83 -3.53 9.84
N ALA A 181 -4.67 -3.25 8.85
CA ALA A 181 -4.55 -3.86 7.53
C ALA A 181 -3.21 -3.53 6.86
N GLN A 182 -2.75 -2.27 6.95
CA GLN A 182 -1.44 -1.86 6.49
C GLN A 182 -0.32 -2.66 7.19
N SER A 183 -0.36 -2.76 8.53
CA SER A 183 0.62 -3.54 9.29
C SER A 183 0.65 -5.02 8.86
N GLN A 184 -0.52 -5.65 8.64
CA GLN A 184 -0.63 -7.02 8.15
C GLN A 184 -0.10 -7.19 6.72
N TYR A 185 -0.23 -6.18 5.88
CA TYR A 185 0.35 -6.19 4.53
C TYR A 185 1.87 -6.14 4.58
N TYR A 186 2.47 -5.29 5.42
CA TYR A 186 3.93 -5.23 5.61
C TYR A 186 4.48 -6.50 6.26
N ASP A 187 3.77 -7.11 7.20
CA ASP A 187 4.09 -8.44 7.73
C ASP A 187 4.07 -9.51 6.63
N SER A 188 3.11 -9.43 5.70
CA SER A 188 3.06 -10.34 4.55
C SER A 188 4.24 -10.15 3.58
N MET A 189 4.77 -8.92 3.44
CA MET A 189 6.00 -8.65 2.68
C MET A 189 7.23 -9.25 3.38
N LEU A 190 7.28 -9.23 4.71
CA LEU A 190 8.34 -9.88 5.47
C LEU A 190 8.31 -11.40 5.27
N LYS A 191 7.12 -12.01 5.32
CA LYS A 191 6.93 -13.45 5.01
C LYS A 191 7.36 -13.80 3.61
N TRP A 192 7.01 -12.98 2.61
CA TRP A 192 7.54 -13.13 1.25
C TRP A 192 9.08 -13.07 1.26
N GLY A 193 9.66 -12.08 1.94
CA GLY A 193 11.11 -11.91 2.04
C GLY A 193 11.82 -13.14 2.60
N SER A 194 11.26 -13.79 3.62
CA SER A 194 11.82 -15.02 4.20
C SER A 194 11.78 -16.22 3.25
N THR A 195 10.85 -16.24 2.28
CA THR A 195 10.84 -17.29 1.24
C THR A 195 11.92 -17.08 0.18
N VAL A 196 12.34 -15.83 -0.04
CA VAL A 196 13.37 -15.44 -1.03
C VAL A 196 14.77 -15.44 -0.41
N ASN A 197 14.87 -15.00 0.84
CA ASN A 197 16.12 -14.95 1.61
C ASN A 197 15.93 -15.58 2.98
N LEU A 198 16.44 -16.80 3.14
CA LEU A 198 16.32 -17.60 4.37
C LEU A 198 17.01 -17.00 5.61
N SER A 199 17.83 -15.95 5.45
CA SER A 199 18.40 -15.21 6.59
C SER A 199 17.41 -14.21 7.21
N LEU A 200 16.28 -13.93 6.54
CA LEU A 200 15.23 -13.09 7.09
C LEU A 200 14.28 -13.90 7.97
N PRO A 201 13.83 -13.35 9.10
CA PRO A 201 12.78 -13.98 9.89
C PRO A 201 11.44 -13.92 9.11
N ASP A 202 10.59 -14.90 9.32
CA ASP A 202 9.22 -14.93 8.76
C ASP A 202 8.22 -14.11 9.59
N ASN A 203 8.60 -13.72 10.80
CA ASN A 203 7.84 -12.90 11.73
C ASN A 203 8.79 -12.04 12.57
N TYR A 204 8.33 -10.87 13.00
CA TYR A 204 9.07 -10.02 13.92
C TYR A 204 8.12 -9.40 14.95
N GLU A 205 8.30 -9.77 16.21
CA GLU A 205 7.56 -9.18 17.32
C GLU A 205 8.29 -7.94 17.82
N LEU A 206 7.55 -6.81 17.85
CA LEU A 206 8.09 -5.55 18.33
C LEU A 206 8.41 -5.66 19.83
N PRO A 207 9.68 -5.50 20.24
CA PRO A 207 10.03 -5.51 21.64
C PRO A 207 9.49 -4.26 22.36
N ASN A 208 9.27 -4.36 23.67
CA ASN A 208 8.82 -3.21 24.48
C ASN A 208 9.74 -1.99 24.34
N VAL A 209 11.04 -2.22 24.18
CA VAL A 209 12.06 -1.20 23.94
C VAL A 209 12.95 -1.67 22.79
N LEU A 210 12.99 -0.91 21.72
CA LEU A 210 13.90 -1.13 20.59
C LEU A 210 14.94 -0.02 20.57
N ALA A 211 16.19 -0.37 20.89
CA ALA A 211 17.31 0.58 20.92
C ALA A 211 17.80 0.92 19.49
N ASN A 212 18.38 2.12 19.30
CA ASN A 212 18.92 2.54 18.00
C ASN A 212 20.01 1.57 17.47
N ALA A 213 20.84 1.01 18.35
CA ALA A 213 21.88 0.07 17.96
C ALA A 213 21.33 -1.29 17.47
N GLU A 214 20.18 -1.72 18.00
CA GLU A 214 19.47 -2.92 17.54
C GLU A 214 18.78 -2.64 16.20
N TRP A 215 18.05 -1.52 16.10
CA TRP A 215 17.41 -1.07 14.86
C TRP A 215 18.40 -1.02 13.69
N SER A 216 19.60 -0.47 13.90
CA SER A 216 20.61 -0.31 12.84
C SER A 216 21.06 -1.64 12.22
N LYS A 217 20.85 -2.78 12.93
CA LYS A 217 21.20 -4.12 12.46
C LYS A 217 20.04 -4.82 11.74
N LEU A 218 18.82 -4.30 11.84
CA LEU A 218 17.65 -4.93 11.23
C LEU A 218 17.66 -4.77 9.71
N PRO A 219 17.28 -5.81 8.96
CA PRO A 219 17.02 -5.74 7.52
C PRO A 219 15.87 -4.76 7.21
N LEU A 220 15.84 -4.19 6.01
CA LEU A 220 14.86 -3.19 5.62
C LEU A 220 13.41 -3.69 5.75
N LEU A 221 13.12 -4.94 5.34
CA LEU A 221 11.77 -5.50 5.48
C LEU A 221 11.31 -5.56 6.93
N VAL A 222 12.20 -5.93 7.85
CA VAL A 222 11.90 -5.92 9.29
C VAL A 222 11.65 -4.49 9.79
N LYS A 223 12.50 -3.54 9.41
CA LYS A 223 12.32 -2.12 9.75
C LYS A 223 10.97 -1.57 9.28
N ASN A 224 10.58 -1.91 8.05
CA ASN A 224 9.30 -1.48 7.49
C ASN A 224 8.11 -2.10 8.24
N THR A 225 8.21 -3.37 8.63
CA THR A 225 7.20 -4.03 9.49
C THR A 225 7.09 -3.34 10.84
N VAL A 226 8.20 -3.02 11.49
CA VAL A 226 8.23 -2.28 12.75
C VAL A 226 7.63 -0.87 12.60
N SER A 227 7.96 -0.17 11.52
CA SER A 227 7.38 1.16 11.23
C SER A 227 5.86 1.08 11.06
N ALA A 228 5.35 0.07 10.35
CA ALA A 228 3.91 -0.16 10.22
C ALA A 228 3.23 -0.46 11.56
N GLN A 229 3.89 -1.23 12.44
CA GLN A 229 3.41 -1.51 13.80
C GLN A 229 3.38 -0.23 14.67
N TYR A 230 4.39 0.64 14.61
CA TYR A 230 4.36 1.92 15.31
C TYR A 230 3.25 2.85 14.82
N MET A 231 3.01 2.92 13.50
CA MET A 231 1.89 3.68 12.93
C MET A 231 0.54 3.15 13.45
N PHE A 232 0.36 1.82 13.48
CA PHE A 232 -0.84 1.19 14.06
C PHE A 232 -1.01 1.49 15.55
N LEU A 233 0.04 1.47 16.35
CA LEU A 233 0.00 1.75 17.79
C LEU A 233 -0.35 3.23 18.08
N ASN A 234 0.12 4.15 17.27
CA ASN A 234 -0.14 5.58 17.41
C ASN A 234 -1.54 6.00 16.96
N ARG A 235 -2.22 5.19 16.13
CA ARG A 235 -3.61 5.38 15.69
C ARG A 235 -3.91 6.76 15.11
N ALA A 236 -2.93 7.37 14.46
CA ALA A 236 -3.08 8.65 13.77
C ALA A 236 -3.28 8.44 12.27
N GLU A 237 -3.82 9.44 11.58
CA GLU A 237 -3.83 9.46 10.12
C GLU A 237 -2.44 9.90 9.60
N TYR A 238 -1.99 9.25 8.53
CA TYR A 238 -0.69 9.50 7.92
C TYR A 238 -0.83 9.67 6.41
N ASP A 239 -0.17 10.69 5.87
CA ASP A 239 -0.07 10.95 4.43
C ASP A 239 1.14 10.24 3.80
N TYR A 240 1.95 9.54 4.58
CA TYR A 240 3.14 8.78 4.20
C TYR A 240 2.98 7.28 4.48
N LEU A 241 3.91 6.48 4.00
CA LEU A 241 3.92 5.03 4.15
C LEU A 241 5.00 4.57 5.16
N PRO A 242 4.93 3.33 5.70
CA PRO A 242 5.89 2.80 6.67
C PRO A 242 7.35 2.90 6.24
N GLN A 243 7.68 2.69 4.96
CA GLN A 243 9.05 2.85 4.46
C GLN A 243 9.55 4.30 4.52
N ASP A 244 8.67 5.30 4.41
CA ASP A 244 9.04 6.70 4.55
C ASP A 244 9.44 7.00 5.99
N LEU A 245 8.67 6.49 6.96
CA LEU A 245 9.03 6.55 8.38
C LEU A 245 10.37 5.83 8.65
N THR A 246 10.55 4.62 8.10
CA THR A 246 11.82 3.88 8.18
C THR A 246 12.99 4.71 7.69
N ALA A 247 12.84 5.34 6.51
CA ALA A 247 13.88 6.14 5.90
C ALA A 247 14.25 7.36 6.75
N ARG A 248 13.26 7.99 7.36
CA ARG A 248 13.49 9.14 8.26
C ARG A 248 14.15 8.74 9.58
N ILE A 249 13.77 7.61 10.17
CA ILE A 249 14.44 7.06 11.35
C ILE A 249 15.92 6.78 11.03
N ASP A 250 16.20 6.06 9.92
CA ASP A 250 17.56 5.75 9.50
C ASP A 250 18.38 7.03 9.22
N GLN A 251 17.81 8.02 8.55
CA GLN A 251 18.46 9.29 8.30
C GLN A 251 18.77 10.02 9.61
N PHE A 252 17.81 10.04 10.54
CA PHE A 252 17.98 10.72 11.84
C PHE A 252 19.08 10.09 12.69
N ILE A 253 19.18 8.76 12.70
CA ILE A 253 20.24 8.03 13.40
C ILE A 253 21.60 8.27 12.70
N ASN A 254 21.67 8.04 11.38
CA ASN A 254 22.91 8.09 10.61
C ASN A 254 23.50 9.49 10.48
N SER A 255 22.69 10.55 10.59
CA SER A 255 23.16 11.94 10.64
C SER A 255 23.73 12.36 12.01
N GLY A 256 23.65 11.48 13.01
CA GLY A 256 24.06 11.76 14.39
C GLY A 256 23.07 12.64 15.18
N GLN A 257 21.92 13.00 14.60
CA GLN A 257 20.92 13.82 15.30
C GLN A 257 20.32 13.09 16.51
N ALA A 258 20.10 11.77 16.40
CA ALA A 258 19.62 10.95 17.51
C ALA A 258 20.54 11.09 18.75
N ALA A 259 21.86 11.05 18.56
CA ALA A 259 22.83 11.20 19.64
C ALA A 259 22.82 12.64 20.20
N LYS A 260 22.79 13.67 19.34
CA LYS A 260 22.74 15.08 19.75
C LYS A 260 21.50 15.39 20.58
N MET A 261 20.35 14.84 20.19
CA MET A 261 19.06 15.02 20.88
C MET A 261 18.80 13.98 21.98
N LYS A 262 19.80 13.14 22.31
CA LYS A 262 19.74 12.11 23.36
C LYS A 262 18.57 11.11 23.16
N GLN A 263 18.13 10.89 21.92
CA GLN A 263 17.12 9.90 21.59
C GLN A 263 17.78 8.52 21.53
N LYS A 264 17.38 7.61 22.42
CA LYS A 264 18.03 6.29 22.58
C LYS A 264 17.20 5.14 22.00
N THR A 265 15.91 5.34 21.81
CA THR A 265 14.95 4.31 21.38
C THR A 265 14.22 4.74 20.12
N ILE A 266 13.82 3.76 19.32
CA ILE A 266 13.05 4.01 18.09
C ILE A 266 11.70 4.67 18.42
N ARG A 267 11.03 4.25 19.49
CA ARG A 267 9.76 4.87 19.92
C ARG A 267 9.90 6.38 20.13
N SER A 268 10.94 6.81 20.86
CA SER A 268 11.14 8.25 21.10
C SER A 268 11.48 9.02 19.83
N ILE A 269 12.16 8.39 18.85
CA ILE A 269 12.43 9.00 17.55
C ILE A 269 11.13 9.13 16.75
N VAL A 270 10.30 8.07 16.70
CA VAL A 270 9.00 8.09 16.01
C VAL A 270 8.09 9.18 16.57
N ASP A 271 7.97 9.27 17.90
CA ASP A 271 7.13 10.27 18.55
C ASP A 271 7.60 11.69 18.25
N MET A 272 8.92 11.91 18.22
CA MET A 272 9.51 13.22 17.88
C MET A 272 9.30 13.55 16.38
N LEU A 273 9.58 12.64 15.47
CA LEU A 273 9.40 12.86 14.03
C LEU A 273 7.94 13.17 13.67
N ASN A 274 6.99 12.49 14.32
CA ASN A 274 5.56 12.75 14.15
C ASN A 274 5.16 14.11 14.72
N SER A 275 5.64 14.47 15.92
CA SER A 275 5.29 15.75 16.56
C SER A 275 5.83 16.97 15.81
N THR A 276 6.88 16.81 15.03
CA THR A 276 7.52 17.88 14.24
C THR A 276 7.11 17.84 12.77
N ASP A 277 6.21 16.96 12.38
CA ASP A 277 5.80 16.75 10.98
C ASP A 277 7.00 16.61 10.03
N ALA A 278 8.01 15.83 10.46
CA ALA A 278 9.30 15.72 9.77
C ALA A 278 9.33 14.63 8.68
N ILE A 279 8.24 13.88 8.53
CA ILE A 279 8.16 12.76 7.57
C ILE A 279 7.34 13.21 6.37
N ARG A 280 7.81 12.87 5.15
CA ARG A 280 7.12 13.20 3.90
C ARG A 280 6.89 11.93 3.09
N SER A 281 5.78 11.90 2.36
CA SER A 281 5.56 10.91 1.31
C SER A 281 6.71 10.98 0.28
N GLY A 282 7.32 9.83 -0.03
CA GLY A 282 8.47 9.73 -0.94
C GLY A 282 9.84 9.88 -0.29
N ASP A 283 9.92 10.05 1.03
CA ASP A 283 11.20 10.09 1.76
C ASP A 283 12.05 8.83 1.52
N TYR A 284 11.40 7.66 1.47
CA TYR A 284 12.07 6.42 1.13
C TYR A 284 12.73 6.47 -0.24
N LEU A 285 12.00 6.90 -1.28
CA LEU A 285 12.52 6.95 -2.65
C LEU A 285 13.69 7.93 -2.76
N SER A 286 13.60 9.07 -2.07
CA SER A 286 14.68 10.08 -2.06
C SER A 286 15.97 9.58 -1.38
N LEU A 287 15.86 8.66 -0.44
CA LEU A 287 17.00 8.10 0.32
C LEU A 287 17.40 6.69 -0.13
N LYS A 288 16.65 6.07 -1.07
CA LYS A 288 16.84 4.69 -1.51
C LYS A 288 18.25 4.42 -2.03
N SER A 289 18.75 5.25 -2.92
CA SER A 289 20.10 5.07 -3.49
C SER A 289 21.22 5.14 -2.44
N ARG A 290 21.01 5.96 -1.40
CA ARG A 290 21.98 6.18 -0.33
C ARG A 290 22.01 5.07 0.71
N TYR A 291 20.83 4.57 1.11
CA TYR A 291 20.73 3.65 2.26
C TYR A 291 20.28 2.24 1.87
N TYR A 292 19.55 2.08 0.74
CA TYR A 292 18.78 0.86 0.45
C TYR A 292 19.02 0.26 -0.94
N ALA A 293 20.11 0.67 -1.62
CA ALA A 293 20.41 0.23 -3.00
C ALA A 293 20.56 -1.29 -3.17
N LYS A 294 20.88 -2.01 -2.09
CA LYS A 294 21.10 -3.47 -2.10
C LYS A 294 20.08 -4.24 -1.26
N GLU A 295 19.10 -3.55 -0.71
CA GLU A 295 18.12 -4.16 0.16
C GLU A 295 17.06 -4.93 -0.64
N LEU A 296 16.67 -6.08 -0.11
CA LEU A 296 15.59 -6.88 -0.67
C LEU A 296 14.24 -6.22 -0.37
N VAL A 297 13.49 -5.90 -1.42
CA VAL A 297 12.11 -5.41 -1.32
C VAL A 297 11.26 -6.06 -2.42
N PRO A 298 9.95 -6.26 -2.20
CA PRO A 298 9.08 -6.75 -3.26
C PRO A 298 8.96 -5.72 -4.40
N LEU A 299 8.69 -6.20 -5.62
CA LEU A 299 8.47 -5.35 -6.80
C LEU A 299 7.08 -4.69 -6.68
N LEU A 300 7.00 -3.62 -5.92
CA LEU A 300 5.80 -2.81 -5.73
C LEU A 300 6.11 -1.35 -6.08
N PRO A 301 5.15 -0.59 -6.65
CA PRO A 301 5.39 0.77 -7.15
C PRO A 301 6.00 1.72 -6.13
N PHE A 302 5.61 1.62 -4.86
CA PHE A 302 6.12 2.51 -3.81
C PHE A 302 7.54 2.16 -3.31
N PHE A 303 8.15 1.09 -3.82
CA PHE A 303 9.56 0.76 -3.60
C PHE A 303 10.46 1.08 -4.80
N SER A 304 9.89 1.42 -5.96
CA SER A 304 10.64 1.76 -7.17
C SER A 304 10.26 3.14 -7.69
N SER A 305 11.24 3.87 -8.23
CA SER A 305 11.04 5.17 -8.87
C SER A 305 10.61 5.06 -10.35
N ASP A 306 10.47 3.83 -10.87
CA ASP A 306 10.20 3.56 -12.28
C ASP A 306 8.69 3.35 -12.50
N THR A 307 7.92 4.45 -12.40
CA THR A 307 6.56 4.55 -12.95
C THR A 307 6.36 5.90 -13.61
#